data_5b77bfce661a06847b3755e78fa220bf
#
_entry.id   5b77bfce661a06847b3755e78fa220bf
#
_cell.length_a   1.000
_cell.length_b   1.000
_cell.length_c   1.000
_cell.angle_alpha   90.00
_cell.angle_beta   90.00
_cell.angle_gamma   90.00
#
_symmetry.space_group_name_H-M   'P 1'
#
loop_
_entity.id
_entity.type
_entity.pdbx_description
1 polymer ?
#
loop_
_entity_poly.entity_id
_entity_poly.type
_entity_poly.pdbx_seq_one_letter_code
_entity_poly.pdbx_strand_id
1 'polypeptide(L)'
;MLVPDITNPFFAEVVRSVQQGCRDAGLTMLLADTDQRADEELSEARALAGSVDGFVVCSPVADTKAWRQVVGTAPLVFVNRRAIGVASVALDQRAIVKLGVEHLRALGHRRIGVVRGPVAYWSSRQRDRVIAGLPDIVAFGPARPDFEAGLALAAELITSEATGVLAFNDLQALGIMAGYRAAGRSVPGDLSVVGSDDIAAGTMSAPQLTTVTAPVRDLGAAALRMVEQLISGSTGDTEVSLPVALTVRASTDRRPR
;
A
#
# COMPACT_ATOMS: atom_id res chain seq x y z
N MET A 1 -16.90 4.43 -5.34
CA MET A 1 -15.51 4.18 -4.91
C MET A 1 -14.90 3.11 -5.80
N LEU A 2 -13.66 3.29 -6.25
CA LEU A 2 -12.94 2.27 -7.03
C LEU A 2 -11.71 1.82 -6.24
N VAL A 3 -11.47 0.51 -6.21
CA VAL A 3 -10.31 -0.11 -5.54
C VAL A 3 -9.59 -1.05 -6.50
N PRO A 4 -8.27 -1.20 -6.39
CA PRO A 4 -7.51 -2.04 -7.32
C PRO A 4 -7.63 -3.54 -7.03
N ASP A 5 -8.03 -3.93 -5.81
CA ASP A 5 -8.12 -5.32 -5.37
C ASP A 5 -8.88 -5.40 -4.05
N ILE A 6 -10.13 -5.83 -4.08
CA ILE A 6 -10.97 -5.98 -2.87
C ILE A 6 -10.51 -7.15 -1.99
N THR A 7 -9.72 -8.08 -2.53
CA THR A 7 -9.20 -9.23 -1.76
C THR A 7 -8.02 -8.85 -0.88
N ASN A 8 -7.37 -7.72 -1.15
CA ASN A 8 -6.32 -7.20 -0.29
C ASN A 8 -6.93 -6.51 0.94
N PRO A 9 -6.67 -7.01 2.18
CA PRO A 9 -7.27 -6.48 3.40
C PRO A 9 -7.02 -4.98 3.64
N PHE A 10 -5.92 -4.43 3.13
CA PHE A 10 -5.67 -2.99 3.18
C PHE A 10 -6.79 -2.19 2.51
N PHE A 11 -7.16 -2.54 1.28
CA PHE A 11 -8.25 -1.85 0.58
C PHE A 11 -9.62 -2.14 1.18
N ALA A 12 -9.83 -3.35 1.69
CA ALA A 12 -11.08 -3.70 2.39
C ALA A 12 -11.31 -2.81 3.63
N GLU A 13 -10.27 -2.50 4.40
CA GLU A 13 -10.38 -1.58 5.55
C GLU A 13 -10.60 -0.12 5.11
N VAL A 14 -9.98 0.34 4.01
CA VAL A 14 -10.28 1.67 3.43
C VAL A 14 -11.75 1.74 3.01
N VAL A 15 -12.24 0.73 2.30
CA VAL A 15 -13.67 0.61 1.90
C VAL A 15 -14.58 0.68 3.11
N ARG A 16 -14.29 -0.08 4.15
CA ARG A 16 -15.07 -0.08 5.40
C ARG A 16 -15.13 1.30 6.04
N SER A 17 -13.99 2.02 6.09
CA SER A 17 -13.92 3.36 6.64
C SER A 17 -14.77 4.36 5.85
N VAL A 18 -14.65 4.36 4.51
CA VAL A 18 -15.46 5.21 3.62
C VAL A 18 -16.94 4.85 3.75
N GLN A 19 -17.29 3.56 3.76
CA GLN A 19 -18.67 3.10 3.88
C GLN A 19 -19.31 3.53 5.20
N GLN A 20 -18.57 3.47 6.31
CA GLN A 20 -19.08 3.93 7.60
C GLN A 20 -19.38 5.43 7.55
N GLY A 21 -18.46 6.24 7.06
CA GLY A 21 -18.68 7.69 6.94
C GLY A 21 -19.84 8.02 5.97
N CYS A 22 -19.99 7.28 4.86
CA CYS A 22 -21.16 7.44 3.97
C CYS A 22 -22.47 7.21 4.70
N ARG A 23 -22.56 6.16 5.54
CA ARG A 23 -23.77 5.90 6.36
C ARG A 23 -24.07 7.07 7.30
N ASP A 24 -23.03 7.58 7.96
CA ASP A 24 -23.17 8.67 8.93
C ASP A 24 -23.60 9.99 8.24
N ALA A 25 -23.22 10.17 6.97
CA ALA A 25 -23.58 11.31 6.14
C ALA A 25 -24.87 11.12 5.30
N GLY A 26 -25.52 9.96 5.37
CA GLY A 26 -26.70 9.65 4.54
C GLY A 26 -26.39 9.46 3.06
N LEU A 27 -25.14 9.12 2.72
CA LEU A 27 -24.68 8.85 1.36
C LEU A 27 -24.75 7.36 1.01
N THR A 28 -24.93 7.07 -0.27
CA THR A 28 -24.83 5.72 -0.80
C THR A 28 -23.48 5.53 -1.49
N MET A 29 -22.73 4.50 -1.11
CA MET A 29 -21.47 4.14 -1.75
C MET A 29 -21.69 3.01 -2.76
N LEU A 30 -21.28 3.25 -4.00
CA LEU A 30 -21.09 2.21 -5.01
C LEU A 30 -19.62 1.80 -5.02
N LEU A 31 -19.34 0.50 -5.11
CA LEU A 31 -17.98 -0.05 -5.09
C LEU A 31 -17.71 -0.81 -6.39
N ALA A 32 -16.55 -0.53 -7.00
CA ALA A 32 -16.04 -1.30 -8.13
C ALA A 32 -14.60 -1.76 -7.85
N ASP A 33 -14.30 -3.01 -8.21
CA ASP A 33 -12.95 -3.58 -8.22
C ASP A 33 -12.39 -3.48 -9.65
N THR A 34 -11.15 -3.03 -9.80
CA THR A 34 -10.55 -2.75 -11.10
C THR A 34 -9.39 -3.69 -11.47
N ASP A 35 -9.16 -4.73 -10.66
CA ASP A 35 -8.10 -5.74 -10.87
C ASP A 35 -6.73 -5.13 -11.21
N GLN A 36 -6.40 -3.98 -10.63
CA GLN A 36 -5.16 -3.24 -10.87
C GLN A 36 -4.95 -2.83 -12.35
N ARG A 37 -6.01 -2.70 -13.14
CA ARG A 37 -5.99 -2.45 -14.58
C ARG A 37 -6.50 -1.06 -14.91
N ALA A 38 -5.71 -0.30 -15.67
CA ALA A 38 -6.03 1.08 -16.05
C ALA A 38 -7.27 1.18 -16.97
N ASP A 39 -7.47 0.20 -17.85
CA ASP A 39 -8.63 0.12 -18.73
C ASP A 39 -9.92 -0.15 -17.97
N GLU A 40 -9.89 -1.05 -16.99
CA GLU A 40 -11.01 -1.32 -16.09
C GLU A 40 -11.34 -0.11 -15.20
N GLU A 41 -10.33 0.57 -14.63
CA GLU A 41 -10.55 1.81 -13.88
C GLU A 41 -11.39 2.82 -14.67
N LEU A 42 -11.01 3.06 -15.94
CA LEU A 42 -11.69 4.04 -16.77
C LEU A 42 -13.04 3.53 -17.31
N SER A 43 -13.18 2.22 -17.49
CA SER A 43 -14.44 1.58 -17.90
C SER A 43 -15.49 1.70 -16.81
N GLU A 44 -15.14 1.31 -15.58
CA GLU A 44 -16.02 1.40 -14.42
C GLU A 44 -16.38 2.86 -14.10
N ALA A 45 -15.40 3.77 -14.19
CA ALA A 45 -15.67 5.19 -14.00
C ALA A 45 -16.66 5.75 -15.02
N ARG A 46 -16.57 5.34 -16.31
CA ARG A 46 -17.54 5.75 -17.34
C ARG A 46 -18.94 5.22 -17.05
N ALA A 47 -19.04 3.96 -16.65
CA ALA A 47 -20.32 3.35 -16.33
C ALA A 47 -21.02 4.06 -15.16
N LEU A 48 -20.25 4.59 -14.21
CA LEU A 48 -20.76 5.26 -13.01
C LEU A 48 -20.94 6.78 -13.16
N ALA A 49 -20.27 7.43 -14.12
CA ALA A 49 -20.16 8.90 -14.18
C ALA A 49 -21.51 9.65 -14.21
N GLY A 50 -22.57 9.04 -14.77
CA GLY A 50 -23.91 9.62 -14.79
C GLY A 50 -24.78 9.30 -13.57
N SER A 51 -24.26 8.51 -12.62
CA SER A 51 -25.06 7.96 -11.49
C SER A 51 -24.48 8.30 -10.12
N VAL A 52 -23.35 9.00 -10.05
CA VAL A 52 -22.66 9.34 -8.80
C VAL A 52 -22.31 10.83 -8.75
N ASP A 53 -22.29 11.38 -7.53
CA ASP A 53 -21.96 12.79 -7.27
C ASP A 53 -20.44 13.02 -7.17
N GLY A 54 -19.64 11.96 -6.98
CA GLY A 54 -18.18 12.06 -6.88
C GLY A 54 -17.50 10.71 -6.83
N PHE A 55 -16.17 10.75 -7.00
CA PHE A 55 -15.32 9.57 -7.08
C PHE A 55 -14.22 9.58 -6.02
N VAL A 56 -14.08 8.47 -5.31
CA VAL A 56 -12.90 8.12 -4.50
C VAL A 56 -12.20 6.94 -5.16
N VAL A 57 -10.94 7.11 -5.56
CA VAL A 57 -10.19 6.10 -6.31
C VAL A 57 -8.91 5.74 -5.58
N CYS A 58 -8.77 4.48 -5.20
CA CYS A 58 -7.61 3.97 -4.46
C CYS A 58 -6.50 3.53 -5.40
N SER A 59 -5.28 4.02 -5.14
CA SER A 59 -4.04 3.65 -5.85
C SER A 59 -4.21 3.56 -7.39
N PRO A 60 -4.88 4.54 -8.05
CA PRO A 60 -5.16 4.44 -9.47
C PRO A 60 -3.88 4.33 -10.30
N VAL A 61 -3.93 3.52 -11.37
CA VAL A 61 -2.83 3.32 -12.32
C VAL A 61 -3.04 4.06 -13.63
N ALA A 62 -4.29 4.34 -14.02
CA ALA A 62 -4.61 5.11 -15.20
C ALA A 62 -4.08 6.56 -15.13
N ASP A 63 -3.76 7.14 -16.27
CA ASP A 63 -3.25 8.51 -16.35
C ASP A 63 -4.28 9.54 -15.85
N THR A 64 -3.80 10.59 -15.18
CA THR A 64 -4.65 11.64 -14.59
C THR A 64 -5.48 12.38 -15.65
N LYS A 65 -4.92 12.58 -16.85
CA LYS A 65 -5.64 13.20 -17.97
C LYS A 65 -6.79 12.32 -18.44
N ALA A 66 -6.55 10.99 -18.53
CA ALA A 66 -7.61 10.03 -18.89
C ALA A 66 -8.73 10.02 -17.84
N TRP A 67 -8.40 10.07 -16.54
CA TRP A 67 -9.38 10.24 -15.48
C TRP A 67 -10.24 11.50 -15.68
N ARG A 68 -9.62 12.67 -15.92
CA ARG A 68 -10.36 13.92 -16.16
C ARG A 68 -11.23 13.87 -17.42
N GLN A 69 -10.82 13.17 -18.44
CA GLN A 69 -11.64 12.98 -19.63
C GLN A 69 -12.90 12.15 -19.35
N VAL A 70 -12.82 11.18 -18.43
CA VAL A 70 -13.94 10.31 -18.08
C VAL A 70 -14.90 11.00 -17.11
N VAL A 71 -14.37 11.57 -16.02
CA VAL A 71 -15.22 12.14 -14.95
C VAL A 71 -15.58 13.62 -15.18
N GLY A 72 -14.91 14.30 -16.11
CA GLY A 72 -15.13 15.70 -16.40
C GLY A 72 -14.85 16.60 -15.18
N THR A 73 -15.85 17.37 -14.80
CA THR A 73 -15.81 18.26 -13.63
C THR A 73 -16.28 17.59 -12.33
N ALA A 74 -16.69 16.32 -12.38
CA ALA A 74 -17.15 15.64 -11.18
C ALA A 74 -16.05 15.60 -10.10
N PRO A 75 -16.43 15.74 -8.82
CA PRO A 75 -15.56 15.56 -7.68
C PRO A 75 -14.74 14.28 -7.76
N LEU A 76 -13.40 14.40 -7.69
CA LEU A 76 -12.48 13.29 -7.80
C LEU A 76 -11.41 13.38 -6.72
N VAL A 77 -11.28 12.34 -5.91
CA VAL A 77 -10.26 12.20 -4.88
C VAL A 77 -9.43 10.94 -5.12
N PHE A 78 -8.12 11.08 -5.16
CA PHE A 78 -7.20 9.95 -5.19
C PHE A 78 -6.74 9.57 -3.79
N VAL A 79 -6.77 8.28 -3.50
CA VAL A 79 -6.21 7.70 -2.29
C VAL A 79 -4.90 7.00 -2.63
N ASN A 80 -3.88 7.24 -1.82
CA ASN A 80 -2.53 6.68 -1.99
C ASN A 80 -1.86 6.99 -3.35
N ARG A 81 -2.29 8.09 -3.97
CA ARG A 81 -1.67 8.67 -5.16
C ARG A 81 -1.84 10.20 -5.13
N ARG A 82 -0.78 10.93 -5.51
CA ARG A 82 -0.83 12.38 -5.74
C ARG A 82 -0.80 12.69 -7.22
N ALA A 83 -1.58 13.68 -7.63
CA ALA A 83 -1.61 14.17 -9.00
C ALA A 83 -1.96 15.66 -9.02
N ILE A 84 -1.32 16.43 -9.89
CA ILE A 84 -1.59 17.87 -10.03
C ILE A 84 -3.05 18.09 -10.42
N GLY A 85 -3.74 18.98 -9.69
CA GLY A 85 -5.13 19.33 -9.94
C GLY A 85 -6.17 18.29 -9.51
N VAL A 86 -5.78 17.25 -8.76
CA VAL A 86 -6.70 16.27 -8.17
C VAL A 86 -6.49 16.25 -6.66
N ALA A 87 -7.59 16.36 -5.91
CA ALA A 87 -7.56 16.22 -4.46
C ALA A 87 -7.05 14.82 -4.08
N SER A 88 -6.20 14.73 -3.07
CA SER A 88 -5.54 13.47 -2.75
C SER A 88 -5.20 13.32 -1.28
N VAL A 89 -5.35 12.11 -0.77
CA VAL A 89 -4.82 11.68 0.51
C VAL A 89 -3.87 10.50 0.31
N ALA A 90 -2.66 10.58 0.85
CA ALA A 90 -1.65 9.54 0.66
C ALA A 90 -0.86 9.30 1.94
N LEU A 91 -0.33 8.07 2.08
CA LEU A 91 0.63 7.73 3.13
C LEU A 91 2.00 8.32 2.80
N ASP A 92 2.79 8.60 3.84
CA ASP A 92 4.19 8.98 3.67
C ASP A 92 5.03 7.77 3.21
N GLN A 93 5.14 7.61 1.90
CA GLN A 93 5.89 6.52 1.26
C GLN A 93 7.39 6.55 1.59
N ARG A 94 7.93 7.75 1.88
CA ARG A 94 9.34 7.89 2.28
C ARG A 94 9.57 7.36 3.69
N ALA A 95 8.66 7.69 4.61
CA ALA A 95 8.71 7.18 5.98
C ALA A 95 8.58 5.66 6.03
N ILE A 96 7.75 5.05 5.17
CA ILE A 96 7.61 3.58 5.10
C ILE A 96 8.97 2.93 4.86
N VAL A 97 9.69 3.35 3.81
CA VAL A 97 11.01 2.78 3.49
C VAL A 97 12.02 3.06 4.60
N LYS A 98 12.05 4.31 5.10
CA LYS A 98 13.00 4.68 6.16
C LYS A 98 12.80 3.86 7.42
N LEU A 99 11.58 3.81 7.95
CA LEU A 99 11.27 3.08 9.19
C LEU A 99 11.63 1.60 9.08
N GLY A 100 11.27 0.93 7.99
CA GLY A 100 11.58 -0.49 7.80
C GLY A 100 13.09 -0.75 7.68
N VAL A 101 13.80 0.04 6.88
CA VAL A 101 15.25 -0.13 6.68
C VAL A 101 16.04 0.27 7.93
N GLU A 102 15.68 1.37 8.60
CA GLU A 102 16.34 1.82 9.83
C GLU A 102 16.15 0.81 10.96
N HIS A 103 14.97 0.20 11.09
CA HIS A 103 14.73 -0.88 12.04
C HIS A 103 15.66 -2.07 11.80
N LEU A 104 15.76 -2.56 10.57
CA LEU A 104 16.65 -3.67 10.23
C LEU A 104 18.12 -3.30 10.48
N ARG A 105 18.54 -2.08 10.16
CA ARG A 105 19.89 -1.59 10.46
C ARG A 105 20.18 -1.52 11.95
N ALA A 106 19.22 -1.07 12.75
CA ALA A 106 19.33 -1.02 14.21
C ALA A 106 19.48 -2.42 14.83
N LEU A 107 18.94 -3.46 14.20
CA LEU A 107 19.12 -4.86 14.56
C LEU A 107 20.45 -5.46 14.05
N GLY A 108 21.26 -4.69 13.33
CA GLY A 108 22.60 -5.11 12.85
C GLY A 108 22.63 -5.71 11.45
N HIS A 109 21.49 -5.70 10.73
CA HIS A 109 21.49 -6.12 9.32
C HIS A 109 22.22 -5.12 8.45
N ARG A 110 23.18 -5.60 7.63
CA ARG A 110 24.00 -4.78 6.72
C ARG A 110 23.59 -4.95 5.27
N ARG A 111 23.14 -6.13 4.88
CA ARG A 111 22.59 -6.44 3.56
C ARG A 111 21.09 -6.60 3.68
N ILE A 112 20.38 -5.58 3.24
CA ILE A 112 18.93 -5.49 3.40
C ILE A 112 18.30 -5.58 2.02
N GLY A 113 17.40 -6.58 1.86
CA GLY A 113 16.53 -6.69 0.71
C GLY A 113 15.39 -5.68 0.79
N VAL A 114 15.00 -5.09 -0.33
CA VAL A 114 13.76 -4.32 -0.44
C VAL A 114 12.98 -4.82 -1.64
N VAL A 115 11.75 -5.29 -1.42
CA VAL A 115 10.87 -5.73 -2.50
C VAL A 115 10.13 -4.52 -3.06
N ARG A 116 10.26 -4.34 -4.36
CA ARG A 116 9.61 -3.25 -5.11
C ARG A 116 8.22 -3.67 -5.55
N GLY A 117 7.28 -2.75 -5.44
CA GLY A 117 5.91 -2.96 -5.94
C GLY A 117 5.77 -2.71 -7.45
N PRO A 118 4.53 -2.81 -7.98
CA PRO A 118 4.24 -2.58 -9.39
C PRO A 118 4.69 -1.18 -9.84
N VAL A 119 5.36 -1.09 -10.98
CA VAL A 119 5.90 0.18 -11.54
C VAL A 119 4.79 1.19 -11.84
N ALA A 120 3.59 0.71 -12.15
CA ALA A 120 2.42 1.54 -12.42
C ALA A 120 1.97 2.35 -11.18
N TYR A 121 2.20 1.85 -9.97
CA TYR A 121 1.78 2.52 -8.76
C TYR A 121 2.63 3.76 -8.45
N TRP A 122 1.94 4.85 -8.13
CA TRP A 122 2.60 6.08 -7.66
C TRP A 122 3.42 5.79 -6.39
N SER A 123 2.88 5.04 -5.44
CA SER A 123 3.54 4.64 -4.20
C SER A 123 4.86 3.91 -4.45
N SER A 124 4.90 2.96 -5.40
CA SER A 124 6.12 2.26 -5.80
C SER A 124 7.20 3.23 -6.29
N ARG A 125 6.84 4.14 -7.21
CA ARG A 125 7.77 5.16 -7.72
C ARG A 125 8.31 6.10 -6.63
N GLN A 126 7.50 6.41 -5.59
CA GLN A 126 7.98 7.21 -4.46
C GLN A 126 8.99 6.42 -3.60
N ARG A 127 8.68 5.15 -3.33
CA ARG A 127 9.60 4.26 -2.58
C ARG A 127 10.89 4.01 -3.35
N ASP A 128 10.83 3.76 -4.65
CA ASP A 128 12.00 3.57 -5.53
C ASP A 128 12.98 4.74 -5.48
N ARG A 129 12.48 5.98 -5.43
CA ARG A 129 13.33 7.18 -5.28
C ARG A 129 14.10 7.20 -3.95
N VAL A 130 13.51 6.67 -2.89
CA VAL A 130 14.18 6.57 -1.59
C VAL A 130 15.21 5.44 -1.62
N ILE A 131 14.82 4.27 -2.14
CA ILE A 131 15.67 3.08 -2.23
C ILE A 131 16.95 3.39 -3.03
N ALA A 132 16.83 4.10 -4.15
CA ALA A 132 17.97 4.48 -5.00
C ALA A 132 19.04 5.33 -4.27
N GLY A 133 18.67 6.03 -3.20
CA GLY A 133 19.59 6.83 -2.38
C GLY A 133 20.14 6.11 -1.14
N LEU A 134 19.76 4.85 -0.92
CA LEU A 134 20.21 4.10 0.27
C LEU A 134 21.38 3.17 -0.08
N PRO A 135 22.51 3.26 0.64
CA PRO A 135 23.60 2.30 0.48
C PRO A 135 23.18 0.92 1.01
N ASP A 136 23.83 -0.13 0.51
CA ASP A 136 23.72 -1.52 1.00
C ASP A 136 22.32 -2.15 0.86
N ILE A 137 21.49 -1.63 -0.06
CA ILE A 137 20.18 -2.19 -0.37
C ILE A 137 20.27 -3.09 -1.61
N VAL A 138 19.69 -4.28 -1.50
CA VAL A 138 19.46 -5.18 -2.63
C VAL A 138 17.98 -5.09 -3.02
N ALA A 139 17.69 -4.59 -4.22
CA ALA A 139 16.33 -4.45 -4.71
C ALA A 139 15.84 -5.74 -5.38
N PHE A 140 14.68 -6.23 -5.00
CA PHE A 140 13.99 -7.38 -5.58
C PHE A 140 12.72 -6.94 -6.32
N GLY A 141 12.30 -7.68 -7.33
CA GLY A 141 11.12 -7.32 -8.13
C GLY A 141 11.44 -6.32 -9.24
N PRO A 142 10.45 -5.61 -9.81
CA PRO A 142 9.11 -5.35 -9.28
C PRO A 142 8.21 -6.58 -9.26
N ALA A 143 7.35 -6.67 -8.26
CA ALA A 143 6.45 -7.80 -8.05
C ALA A 143 5.02 -7.35 -7.71
N ARG A 144 4.03 -8.21 -7.98
CA ARG A 144 2.64 -7.97 -7.58
C ARG A 144 2.55 -7.87 -6.05
N PRO A 145 1.63 -7.03 -5.52
CA PRO A 145 1.50 -6.82 -4.08
C PRO A 145 0.59 -7.89 -3.42
N ASP A 146 0.85 -9.17 -3.73
CA ASP A 146 0.08 -10.31 -3.27
C ASP A 146 0.96 -11.39 -2.61
N PHE A 147 0.31 -12.37 -1.98
CA PHE A 147 0.97 -13.46 -1.27
C PHE A 147 1.79 -14.36 -2.21
N GLU A 148 1.27 -14.68 -3.39
CA GLU A 148 1.90 -15.59 -4.34
C GLU A 148 3.21 -15.01 -4.89
N ALA A 149 3.23 -13.72 -5.18
CA ALA A 149 4.46 -13.04 -5.59
C ALA A 149 5.50 -13.02 -4.46
N GLY A 150 5.06 -12.84 -3.21
CA GLY A 150 5.94 -12.97 -2.04
C GLY A 150 6.52 -14.38 -1.89
N LEU A 151 5.69 -15.40 -2.06
CA LEU A 151 6.09 -16.81 -2.02
C LEU A 151 7.14 -17.12 -3.12
N ALA A 152 6.92 -16.63 -4.33
CA ALA A 152 7.86 -16.81 -5.44
C ALA A 152 9.22 -16.13 -5.19
N LEU A 153 9.23 -14.93 -4.58
CA LEU A 153 10.45 -14.20 -4.25
C LEU A 153 11.30 -14.87 -3.16
N ALA A 154 10.74 -15.76 -2.36
CA ALA A 154 11.48 -16.45 -1.31
C ALA A 154 12.69 -17.22 -1.84
N ALA A 155 12.59 -17.86 -3.01
CA ALA A 155 13.69 -18.60 -3.61
C ALA A 155 14.88 -17.68 -3.97
N GLU A 156 14.60 -16.49 -4.52
CA GLU A 156 15.61 -15.49 -4.85
C GLU A 156 16.26 -14.92 -3.57
N LEU A 157 15.45 -14.61 -2.57
CA LEU A 157 15.92 -14.12 -1.27
C LEU A 157 16.82 -15.14 -0.57
N ILE A 158 16.48 -16.46 -0.62
CA ILE A 158 17.27 -17.54 -0.03
C ILE A 158 18.66 -17.63 -0.64
N THR A 159 18.80 -17.36 -1.93
CA THR A 159 20.08 -17.40 -2.63
C THR A 159 20.86 -16.09 -2.55
N SER A 160 20.20 -15.02 -2.06
CA SER A 160 20.82 -13.72 -1.85
C SER A 160 21.58 -13.68 -0.53
N GLU A 161 22.40 -12.64 -0.37
CA GLU A 161 23.10 -12.39 0.91
C GLU A 161 22.27 -11.49 1.86
N ALA A 162 21.02 -11.20 1.53
CA ALA A 162 20.14 -10.40 2.38
C ALA A 162 19.80 -11.17 3.67
N THR A 163 19.97 -10.50 4.78
CA THR A 163 19.65 -11.06 6.11
C THR A 163 18.41 -10.45 6.75
N GLY A 164 17.92 -9.37 6.16
CA GLY A 164 16.66 -8.73 6.48
C GLY A 164 16.00 -8.24 5.21
N VAL A 165 14.68 -8.21 5.17
CA VAL A 165 13.91 -7.75 4.01
C VAL A 165 12.78 -6.82 4.45
N LEU A 166 12.59 -5.72 3.70
CA LEU A 166 11.38 -4.91 3.71
C LEU A 166 10.54 -5.29 2.49
N ALA A 167 9.40 -5.91 2.72
CA ALA A 167 8.44 -6.21 1.66
C ALA A 167 7.65 -4.95 1.25
N PHE A 168 7.06 -4.95 0.06
CA PHE A 168 6.23 -3.84 -0.40
C PHE A 168 4.94 -3.70 0.42
N ASN A 169 4.36 -4.84 0.82
CA ASN A 169 3.20 -4.91 1.71
C ASN A 169 3.23 -6.17 2.59
N ASP A 170 2.25 -6.30 3.48
CA ASP A 170 2.16 -7.44 4.39
C ASP A 170 1.84 -8.76 3.67
N LEU A 171 1.04 -8.74 2.60
CA LEU A 171 0.74 -9.96 1.85
C LEU A 171 2.01 -10.57 1.24
N GLN A 172 2.87 -9.74 0.62
CA GLN A 172 4.18 -10.21 0.14
C GLN A 172 5.07 -10.69 1.30
N ALA A 173 5.09 -9.97 2.43
CA ALA A 173 5.86 -10.37 3.59
C ALA A 173 5.45 -11.77 4.09
N LEU A 174 4.16 -12.03 4.19
CA LEU A 174 3.61 -13.33 4.58
C LEU A 174 3.94 -14.42 3.57
N GLY A 175 3.90 -14.12 2.28
CA GLY A 175 4.34 -15.03 1.21
C GLY A 175 5.82 -15.40 1.34
N ILE A 176 6.70 -14.41 1.56
CA ILE A 176 8.13 -14.63 1.80
C ILE A 176 8.35 -15.54 3.02
N MET A 177 7.66 -15.25 4.15
CA MET A 177 7.74 -16.08 5.35
C MET A 177 7.29 -17.50 5.11
N ALA A 178 6.22 -17.70 4.33
CA ALA A 178 5.73 -19.03 3.96
C ALA A 178 6.74 -19.79 3.09
N GLY A 179 7.38 -19.12 2.12
CA GLY A 179 8.41 -19.70 1.26
C GLY A 179 9.67 -20.11 2.03
N TYR A 180 10.11 -19.28 2.98
CA TYR A 180 11.23 -19.64 3.87
C TYR A 180 10.91 -20.89 4.68
N ARG A 181 9.73 -20.96 5.29
CA ARG A 181 9.28 -22.13 6.05
C ARG A 181 9.20 -23.39 5.15
N ALA A 182 8.68 -23.27 3.94
CA ALA A 182 8.60 -24.39 2.99
C ALA A 182 9.98 -24.90 2.58
N ALA A 183 11.01 -24.02 2.57
CA ALA A 183 12.40 -24.37 2.34
C ALA A 183 13.15 -24.88 3.60
N GLY A 184 12.44 -25.11 4.72
CA GLY A 184 13.05 -25.54 5.99
C GLY A 184 13.86 -24.45 6.70
N ARG A 185 13.66 -23.18 6.33
CA ARG A 185 14.31 -22.02 6.93
C ARG A 185 13.38 -21.29 7.89
N SER A 186 13.95 -20.54 8.81
CA SER A 186 13.23 -19.84 9.87
C SER A 186 13.19 -18.33 9.67
N VAL A 187 12.09 -17.73 10.07
CA VAL A 187 11.94 -16.31 10.29
C VAL A 187 11.70 -16.13 11.79
N PRO A 188 12.47 -15.29 12.50
CA PRO A 188 13.50 -14.36 12.02
C PRO A 188 14.93 -14.97 11.91
N GLY A 189 15.15 -16.27 12.23
CA GLY A 189 16.49 -16.86 12.38
C GLY A 189 17.37 -16.73 11.12
N ASP A 190 16.85 -17.10 9.95
CA ASP A 190 17.58 -17.02 8.67
C ASP A 190 17.32 -15.69 7.94
N LEU A 191 16.14 -15.07 8.14
CA LEU A 191 15.77 -13.80 7.54
C LEU A 191 14.86 -13.01 8.49
N SER A 192 15.19 -11.78 8.80
CA SER A 192 14.26 -10.82 9.42
C SER A 192 13.33 -10.23 8.35
N VAL A 193 12.00 -10.25 8.59
CA VAL A 193 11.01 -9.77 7.62
C VAL A 193 10.20 -8.62 8.21
N VAL A 194 10.13 -7.51 7.47
CA VAL A 194 9.29 -6.34 7.75
C VAL A 194 8.27 -6.20 6.64
N GLY A 195 7.00 -6.05 7.00
CA GLY A 195 5.90 -5.74 6.10
C GLY A 195 5.56 -4.25 6.03
N SER A 196 4.46 -3.94 5.38
CA SER A 196 3.83 -2.61 5.36
C SER A 196 2.33 -2.83 5.21
N ASP A 197 1.51 -2.17 6.01
CA ASP A 197 0.07 -1.99 6.04
C ASP A 197 -0.56 -2.30 7.40
N ASP A 198 -0.02 -3.27 8.15
CA ASP A 198 -0.55 -3.79 9.42
C ASP A 198 -1.90 -4.49 9.28
N ILE A 199 -2.01 -5.40 8.30
CA ILE A 199 -3.22 -6.20 8.12
C ILE A 199 -3.36 -7.26 9.22
N ALA A 200 -4.61 -7.66 9.53
CA ALA A 200 -4.91 -8.64 10.58
C ALA A 200 -4.17 -9.97 10.41
N ALA A 201 -3.94 -10.44 9.17
CA ALA A 201 -3.20 -11.66 8.89
C ALA A 201 -1.76 -11.62 9.44
N GLY A 202 -1.13 -10.44 9.53
CA GLY A 202 0.20 -10.27 10.12
C GLY A 202 0.23 -10.57 11.62
N THR A 203 -0.85 -10.32 12.34
CA THR A 203 -0.97 -10.68 13.77
C THR A 203 -1.32 -12.15 13.99
N MET A 204 -1.92 -12.80 12.99
CA MET A 204 -2.30 -14.22 13.02
C MET A 204 -1.16 -15.13 12.54
N SER A 205 -0.10 -14.58 11.93
CA SER A 205 1.05 -15.33 11.44
C SER A 205 1.95 -15.82 12.59
N ALA A 206 2.72 -16.87 12.32
CA ALA A 206 3.74 -17.39 13.22
C ALA A 206 5.09 -17.47 12.49
N PRO A 207 6.06 -16.62 12.88
CA PRO A 207 6.00 -15.54 13.87
C PRO A 207 5.06 -14.38 13.45
N GLN A 208 4.59 -13.58 14.42
CA GLN A 208 3.80 -12.37 14.12
C GLN A 208 4.65 -11.34 13.36
N LEU A 209 4.07 -10.74 12.31
CA LEU A 209 4.76 -9.86 11.38
C LEU A 209 5.04 -8.47 11.98
N THR A 210 6.31 -8.07 12.02
CA THR A 210 6.74 -6.69 12.17
C THR A 210 6.38 -5.92 10.91
N THR A 211 5.73 -4.77 11.02
CA THR A 211 5.22 -4.04 9.86
C THR A 211 5.22 -2.54 10.06
N VAL A 212 5.25 -1.78 8.97
CA VAL A 212 4.99 -0.35 9.01
C VAL A 212 3.47 -0.14 8.94
N THR A 213 2.90 0.29 10.06
CA THR A 213 1.46 0.47 10.25
C THR A 213 0.96 1.70 9.49
N ALA A 214 -0.05 1.51 8.66
CA ALA A 214 -0.77 2.56 7.96
C ALA A 214 -2.05 2.94 8.74
N PRO A 215 -2.36 4.24 8.92
CA PRO A 215 -3.61 4.69 9.53
C PRO A 215 -4.78 4.57 8.53
N VAL A 216 -5.15 3.34 8.19
CA VAL A 216 -6.07 3.02 7.09
C VAL A 216 -7.45 3.64 7.28
N ARG A 217 -7.94 3.70 8.53
CA ARG A 217 -9.24 4.33 8.85
C ARG A 217 -9.20 5.84 8.61
N ASP A 218 -8.12 6.49 9.01
CA ASP A 218 -7.95 7.94 8.78
C ASP A 218 -7.80 8.24 7.28
N LEU A 219 -7.17 7.33 6.54
CA LEU A 219 -7.02 7.42 5.08
C LEU A 219 -8.41 7.44 4.40
N GLY A 220 -9.28 6.49 4.75
CA GLY A 220 -10.65 6.44 4.23
C GLY A 220 -11.51 7.62 4.66
N ALA A 221 -11.45 7.99 5.94
CA ALA A 221 -12.19 9.13 6.47
C ALA A 221 -11.75 10.47 5.84
N ALA A 222 -10.45 10.66 5.61
CA ALA A 222 -9.94 11.86 4.93
C ALA A 222 -10.40 11.92 3.47
N ALA A 223 -10.38 10.79 2.76
CA ALA A 223 -10.85 10.72 1.37
C ALA A 223 -12.33 11.07 1.25
N LEU A 224 -13.17 10.57 2.17
CA LEU A 224 -14.59 10.90 2.18
C LEU A 224 -14.81 12.39 2.45
N ARG A 225 -14.20 12.95 3.50
CA ARG A 225 -14.32 14.40 3.77
C ARG A 225 -13.92 15.25 2.57
N MET A 226 -12.85 14.88 1.86
CA MET A 226 -12.42 15.62 0.67
C MET A 226 -13.46 15.57 -0.46
N VAL A 227 -14.04 14.41 -0.74
CA VAL A 227 -15.05 14.33 -1.80
C VAL A 227 -16.34 15.06 -1.41
N GLU A 228 -16.77 15.01 -0.15
CA GLU A 228 -17.91 15.79 0.35
C GLU A 228 -17.68 17.30 0.22
N GLN A 229 -16.48 17.79 0.56
CA GLN A 229 -16.10 19.19 0.38
C GLN A 229 -16.17 19.62 -1.10
N LEU A 230 -15.68 18.77 -2.00
CA LEU A 230 -15.76 19.03 -3.44
C LEU A 230 -17.21 19.04 -3.95
N ILE A 231 -18.07 18.12 -3.47
CA ILE A 231 -19.49 18.06 -3.82
C ILE A 231 -20.22 19.32 -3.35
N SER A 232 -19.94 19.79 -2.13
CA SER A 232 -20.57 20.99 -1.57
C SER A 232 -19.99 22.30 -2.11
N GLY A 233 -18.94 22.26 -2.93
CA GLY A 233 -18.22 23.45 -3.39
C GLY A 233 -17.44 24.17 -2.29
N SER A 234 -17.21 23.53 -1.15
CA SER A 234 -16.45 24.10 -0.04
C SER A 234 -14.95 24.08 -0.31
N THR A 235 -14.24 25.06 0.21
CA THR A 235 -12.77 25.09 0.16
C THR A 235 -12.20 24.27 1.33
N GLY A 236 -11.21 23.44 1.03
CA GLY A 236 -10.51 22.62 2.02
C GLY A 236 -9.13 22.20 1.52
N ASP A 237 -8.46 21.36 2.31
CA ASP A 237 -7.19 20.80 1.90
C ASP A 237 -7.36 19.95 0.65
N THR A 238 -6.58 20.24 -0.38
CA THR A 238 -6.57 19.45 -1.62
C THR A 238 -5.52 18.36 -1.60
N GLU A 239 -4.63 18.35 -0.62
CA GLU A 239 -3.58 17.34 -0.48
C GLU A 239 -3.29 17.06 1.00
N VAL A 240 -3.49 15.81 1.43
CA VAL A 240 -3.22 15.34 2.78
C VAL A 240 -2.18 14.22 2.75
N SER A 241 -1.17 14.32 3.63
CA SER A 241 -0.20 13.26 3.89
C SER A 241 -0.41 12.70 5.28
N LEU A 242 -0.64 11.39 5.38
CA LEU A 242 -0.80 10.72 6.66
C LEU A 242 0.53 10.08 7.09
N PRO A 243 0.93 10.26 8.36
CA PRO A 243 2.12 9.63 8.91
C PRO A 243 1.90 8.12 9.07
N VAL A 244 3.02 7.39 9.11
CA VAL A 244 3.06 5.95 9.36
C VAL A 244 3.93 5.67 10.58
N ALA A 245 3.77 4.51 11.19
CA ALA A 245 4.55 4.09 12.36
C ALA A 245 5.05 2.65 12.19
N LEU A 246 6.13 2.29 12.88
CA LEU A 246 6.61 0.91 12.91
C LEU A 246 5.98 0.16 14.08
N THR A 247 5.35 -0.97 13.80
CA THR A 247 4.87 -1.93 14.81
C THR A 247 5.79 -3.14 14.84
N VAL A 248 6.61 -3.23 15.87
CA VAL A 248 7.57 -4.33 16.05
C VAL A 248 6.88 -5.54 16.65
N ARG A 249 7.08 -6.71 16.02
CA ARG A 249 6.60 -8.02 16.46
C ARG A 249 7.73 -9.05 16.38
N ALA A 250 7.42 -10.32 16.12
CA ALA A 250 8.36 -11.43 16.24
C ALA A 250 9.05 -11.85 14.93
N SER A 251 8.75 -11.22 13.78
CA SER A 251 9.37 -11.57 12.50
C SER A 251 10.73 -10.93 12.24
N THR A 252 11.24 -10.16 13.20
CA THR A 252 12.55 -9.53 13.13
C THR A 252 13.34 -9.78 14.43
N ASP A 253 14.65 -10.00 14.31
CA ASP A 253 15.54 -10.20 15.45
C ASP A 253 16.93 -9.64 15.14
N ARG A 254 17.76 -9.51 16.16
CA ARG A 254 19.15 -9.12 16.01
C ARG A 254 19.90 -10.16 15.18
N ARG A 255 20.71 -9.68 14.24
CA ARG A 255 21.60 -10.55 13.51
C ARG A 255 22.61 -11.18 14.48
N PRO A 256 22.79 -12.52 14.51
CA PRO A 256 23.89 -13.15 15.24
C PRO A 256 25.22 -12.58 14.74
N ARG A 257 26.16 -12.33 15.67
CA ARG A 257 27.52 -11.86 15.34
C ARG A 257 28.33 -12.90 14.62
#